data_32518ce97be3125b1cda56e52515426a
#
_entry.id   32518ce97be3125b1cda56e52515426a
#
_cell.length_a   1.000
_cell.length_b   1.000
_cell.length_c   1.000
_cell.angle_alpha   90.00
_cell.angle_beta   90.00
_cell.angle_gamma   90.00
#
_symmetry.space_group_name_H-M   'P 1'
#
loop_
_entity.id
_entity.type
_entity.pdbx_description
1 polymer ?
#
loop_
_entity_poly.entity_id
_entity_poly.type
_entity_poly.pdbx_seq_one_letter_code
_entity_poly.pdbx_strand_id
1 'polypeptide(L)'
;METNESIIPTGKYIARIVEEECIGCTLCIKACPFDAIIGASKHLHTVVIQNCTGCKLCLPPCPVDCIVLDNNTKYTEACKDLSQQEQSDLKKTFAVFSRENKKRRDKRLEDAMQAKQAAFERKKKELLKR
;
A
#
# COMPACT_ATOMS: atom_id res chain seq x y z
N MET A 1 -0.04 15.95 2.71
CA MET A 1 0.77 14.91 2.05
C MET A 1 1.62 15.52 0.96
N GLU A 2 2.90 15.51 1.14
CA GLU A 2 3.80 15.94 0.08
C GLU A 2 3.80 14.90 -1.04
N THR A 3 3.35 15.30 -2.22
CA THR A 3 3.47 14.47 -3.41
C THR A 3 4.91 14.56 -3.88
N ASN A 4 5.67 13.51 -3.72
CA ASN A 4 7.06 13.45 -4.18
C ASN A 4 7.03 13.08 -5.67
N GLU A 5 6.94 14.10 -6.54
CA GLU A 5 6.84 13.92 -7.99
C GLU A 5 8.07 13.23 -8.61
N SER A 6 9.20 13.22 -7.88
CA SER A 6 10.44 12.62 -8.34
C SER A 6 10.46 11.08 -8.20
N ILE A 7 9.50 10.49 -7.51
CA ILE A 7 9.46 9.04 -7.30
C ILE A 7 8.59 8.38 -8.36
N ILE A 8 9.22 7.49 -9.12
CA ILE A 8 8.56 6.73 -10.17
C ILE A 8 8.54 5.26 -9.75
N PRO A 9 7.36 4.61 -9.70
CA PRO A 9 7.31 3.18 -9.38
C PRO A 9 8.02 2.38 -10.46
N THR A 10 8.94 1.52 -10.05
CA THR A 10 9.82 0.76 -10.96
C THR A 10 9.40 -0.69 -11.16
N GLY A 11 8.29 -1.13 -10.54
CA GLY A 11 7.77 -2.47 -10.75
C GLY A 11 7.22 -2.65 -12.17
N LYS A 12 7.18 -3.89 -12.61
CA LYS A 12 6.65 -4.22 -13.94
C LYS A 12 5.16 -3.95 -14.05
N TYR A 13 4.42 -4.14 -12.97
CA TYR A 13 2.97 -3.99 -12.91
C TYR A 13 2.56 -3.03 -11.82
N ILE A 14 1.40 -2.42 -11.99
CA ILE A 14 0.74 -1.58 -11.00
C ILE A 14 -0.67 -2.13 -10.81
N ALA A 15 -1.09 -2.30 -9.56
CA ALA A 15 -2.44 -2.73 -9.25
C ALA A 15 -3.44 -1.60 -9.52
N ARG A 16 -4.62 -1.96 -9.99
CA ARG A 16 -5.75 -1.03 -10.17
C ARG A 16 -7.00 -1.69 -9.64
N ILE A 17 -7.77 -0.94 -8.86
CA ILE A 17 -9.04 -1.42 -8.33
C ILE A 17 -10.17 -0.97 -9.25
N VAL A 18 -10.98 -1.94 -9.67
CA VAL A 18 -12.21 -1.66 -10.42
C VAL A 18 -13.26 -1.24 -9.39
N GLU A 19 -13.42 0.07 -9.23
CA GLU A 19 -14.26 0.64 -8.17
C GLU A 19 -15.72 0.17 -8.23
N GLU A 20 -16.23 -0.07 -9.41
CA GLU A 20 -17.60 -0.57 -9.63
C GLU A 20 -17.84 -1.95 -9.02
N GLU A 21 -16.79 -2.77 -8.94
CA GLU A 21 -16.86 -4.13 -8.41
C GLU A 21 -16.42 -4.21 -6.94
N CYS A 22 -15.78 -3.17 -6.43
CA CYS A 22 -15.24 -3.14 -5.07
C CYS A 22 -16.36 -3.06 -4.03
N ILE A 23 -16.34 -3.98 -3.06
CA ILE A 23 -17.33 -4.03 -1.97
C ILE A 23 -16.86 -3.37 -0.67
N GLY A 24 -15.65 -2.81 -0.65
CA GLY A 24 -15.13 -2.13 0.54
C GLY A 24 -14.73 -3.05 1.68
N CYS A 25 -14.28 -4.27 1.39
CA CYS A 25 -13.94 -5.27 2.41
C CYS A 25 -12.63 -5.00 3.18
N THR A 26 -11.80 -4.06 2.73
CA THR A 26 -10.52 -3.66 3.32
C THR A 26 -9.40 -4.72 3.33
N LEU A 27 -9.65 -5.93 2.84
CA LEU A 27 -8.65 -7.02 2.86
C LEU A 27 -7.40 -6.70 2.05
N CYS A 28 -7.55 -6.00 0.91
CA CYS A 28 -6.43 -5.58 0.08
C CYS A 28 -5.53 -4.56 0.80
N ILE A 29 -6.13 -3.65 1.58
CA ILE A 29 -5.38 -2.66 2.37
C ILE A 29 -4.50 -3.36 3.41
N LYS A 30 -5.04 -4.37 4.08
CA LYS A 30 -4.30 -5.16 5.07
C LYS A 30 -3.17 -5.97 4.43
N ALA A 31 -3.36 -6.43 3.20
CA ALA A 31 -2.38 -7.24 2.49
C ALA A 31 -1.26 -6.42 1.88
N CYS A 32 -1.48 -5.14 1.57
CA CYS A 32 -0.46 -4.30 0.94
C CYS A 32 0.62 -3.88 1.95
N PRO A 33 1.88 -4.33 1.79
CA PRO A 33 2.94 -3.99 2.74
C PRO A 33 3.49 -2.56 2.59
N PHE A 34 3.12 -1.84 1.53
CA PHE A 34 3.69 -0.54 1.19
C PHE A 34 2.70 0.62 1.28
N ASP A 35 1.53 0.39 1.89
CA ASP A 35 0.46 1.39 1.99
C ASP A 35 0.06 2.01 0.64
N ALA A 36 0.05 1.19 -0.39
CA ALA A 36 -0.30 1.64 -1.74
C ALA A 36 -1.81 1.74 -1.96
N ILE A 37 -2.62 1.19 -1.06
CA ILE A 37 -4.08 1.17 -1.20
C ILE A 37 -4.70 2.02 -0.09
N ILE A 38 -5.56 2.95 -0.46
CA ILE A 38 -6.31 3.79 0.47
C ILE A 38 -7.79 3.53 0.35
N GLY A 39 -8.50 3.65 1.45
CA GLY A 39 -9.95 3.43 1.53
C GLY A 39 -10.36 3.11 2.96
N ALA A 40 -11.64 2.83 3.14
CA ALA A 40 -12.20 2.49 4.42
C ALA A 40 -13.27 1.41 4.25
N SER A 41 -13.64 0.75 5.36
CA SER A 41 -14.70 -0.27 5.36
C SER A 41 -15.98 0.28 4.75
N LYS A 42 -16.56 -0.45 3.81
CA LYS A 42 -17.78 -0.10 3.06
C LYS A 42 -17.66 1.14 2.17
N HIS A 43 -16.42 1.60 1.92
CA HIS A 43 -16.13 2.71 1.01
C HIS A 43 -15.27 2.22 -0.15
N LEU A 44 -15.24 2.98 -1.23
CA LEU A 44 -14.40 2.67 -2.37
C LEU A 44 -12.92 2.74 -2.01
N HIS A 45 -12.15 1.86 -2.61
CA HIS A 45 -10.70 1.80 -2.46
C HIS A 45 -10.01 2.28 -3.74
N THR A 46 -8.85 2.88 -3.59
CA THR A 46 -8.03 3.27 -4.74
C THR A 46 -6.56 2.96 -4.47
N VAL A 47 -5.80 2.76 -5.54
CA VAL A 47 -4.36 2.49 -5.45
C VAL A 47 -3.57 3.78 -5.66
N VAL A 48 -2.66 4.07 -4.73
CA VAL A 48 -1.69 5.14 -4.89
C VAL A 48 -0.56 4.61 -5.76
N ILE A 49 -0.57 4.98 -7.03
CA ILE A 49 0.33 4.43 -8.06
C ILE A 49 1.80 4.55 -7.65
N GLN A 50 2.20 5.68 -7.09
CA GLN A 50 3.58 5.93 -6.66
C GLN A 50 4.08 4.98 -5.59
N ASN A 51 3.18 4.43 -4.78
CA ASN A 51 3.52 3.52 -3.68
C ASN A 51 3.47 2.05 -4.10
N CYS A 52 2.82 1.72 -5.21
CA CYS A 52 2.61 0.33 -5.64
C CYS A 52 3.90 -0.27 -6.19
N THR A 53 4.31 -1.41 -5.63
CA THR A 53 5.51 -2.14 -6.08
C THR A 53 5.22 -3.26 -7.07
N GLY A 54 3.95 -3.54 -7.35
CA GLY A 54 3.55 -4.64 -8.23
C GLY A 54 3.76 -6.03 -7.62
N CYS A 55 3.78 -6.12 -6.28
CA CYS A 55 4.05 -7.38 -5.58
C CYS A 55 2.91 -8.40 -5.64
N LYS A 56 1.72 -8.01 -6.09
CA LYS A 56 0.53 -8.85 -6.27
C LYS A 56 -0.09 -9.40 -4.97
N LEU A 57 0.38 -8.99 -3.80
CA LEU A 57 -0.12 -9.51 -2.52
C LEU A 57 -1.56 -9.12 -2.21
N CYS A 58 -2.07 -8.05 -2.86
CA CYS A 58 -3.45 -7.60 -2.69
C CYS A 58 -4.48 -8.44 -3.47
N LEU A 59 -4.05 -9.18 -4.48
CA LEU A 59 -4.95 -9.94 -5.37
C LEU A 59 -5.65 -11.11 -4.68
N PRO A 60 -4.94 -12.04 -3.99
CA PRO A 60 -5.58 -13.20 -3.40
C PRO A 60 -6.64 -12.89 -2.34
N PRO A 61 -6.48 -11.87 -1.47
CA PRO A 61 -7.48 -11.57 -0.44
C PRO A 61 -8.79 -11.00 -0.98
N CYS A 62 -8.82 -10.47 -2.21
CA CYS A 62 -10.02 -9.85 -2.77
C CYS A 62 -11.07 -10.92 -3.09
N PRO A 63 -12.26 -10.90 -2.41
CA PRO A 63 -13.28 -11.93 -2.63
C PRO A 63 -14.06 -11.79 -3.93
N VAL A 64 -13.99 -10.61 -4.56
CA VAL A 64 -14.73 -10.31 -5.81
C VAL A 64 -13.81 -10.07 -7.00
N ASP A 65 -12.52 -10.30 -6.84
CA ASP A 65 -11.51 -10.13 -7.90
C ASP A 65 -11.57 -8.78 -8.61
N CYS A 66 -11.80 -7.71 -7.86
CA CYS A 66 -11.93 -6.37 -8.43
C CYS A 66 -10.57 -5.68 -8.65
N ILE A 67 -9.47 -6.35 -8.34
CA ILE A 67 -8.13 -5.80 -8.52
C ILE A 67 -7.50 -6.40 -9.77
N VAL A 68 -7.04 -5.52 -10.67
CA VAL A 68 -6.37 -5.91 -11.90
C VAL A 68 -4.96 -5.34 -11.94
N LEU A 69 -4.09 -5.97 -12.73
CA LEU A 69 -2.72 -5.50 -12.91
C LEU A 69 -2.59 -4.84 -14.29
N ASP A 70 -2.17 -3.60 -14.27
CA ASP A 70 -1.85 -2.85 -15.48
C ASP A 70 -0.34 -2.81 -15.67
N ASN A 71 0.14 -2.71 -16.91
CA ASN A 71 1.55 -2.50 -17.21
C ASN A 71 2.00 -1.12 -16.69
N ASN A 72 3.20 -1.06 -16.12
CA ASN A 72 3.76 0.20 -15.63
C ASN A 72 4.36 1.00 -16.80
N THR A 73 3.49 1.71 -17.54
CA THR A 73 3.88 2.50 -18.70
C THR A 73 4.71 3.72 -18.35
N LYS A 74 4.50 4.34 -17.19
CA LYS A 74 5.27 5.48 -16.72
C LYS A 74 6.77 5.18 -16.63
N TYR A 75 7.10 4.04 -16.03
CA TYR A 75 8.50 3.63 -15.92
C TYR A 75 9.09 3.27 -17.27
N THR A 76 8.32 2.55 -18.09
CA THR A 76 8.75 2.17 -19.43
C THR A 76 9.04 3.39 -20.29
N GLU A 77 8.18 4.40 -20.25
CA GLU A 77 8.37 5.65 -20.99
C GLU A 77 9.56 6.46 -20.46
N ALA A 78 9.71 6.53 -19.14
CA ALA A 78 10.85 7.21 -18.52
C ALA A 78 12.17 6.57 -18.91
N CYS A 79 12.22 5.24 -19.00
CA CYS A 79 13.44 4.51 -19.35
C CYS A 79 13.93 4.72 -20.79
N LYS A 80 13.04 5.15 -21.69
CA LYS A 80 13.43 5.38 -23.09
C LYS A 80 14.51 6.45 -23.25
N ASP A 81 14.50 7.46 -22.39
CA ASP A 81 15.40 8.60 -22.43
C ASP A 81 16.52 8.53 -21.39
N LEU A 82 16.58 7.45 -20.60
CA LEU A 82 17.54 7.30 -19.52
C LEU A 82 18.62 6.27 -19.84
N SER A 83 19.84 6.56 -19.37
CA SER A 83 20.94 5.61 -19.39
C SER A 83 20.69 4.45 -18.42
N GLN A 84 21.43 3.35 -18.57
CA GLN A 84 21.35 2.22 -17.64
C GLN A 84 21.64 2.64 -16.19
N GLN A 85 22.58 3.56 -16.01
CA GLN A 85 22.93 4.08 -14.68
C GLN A 85 21.76 4.86 -14.08
N GLU A 86 21.12 5.71 -14.85
CA GLU A 86 19.96 6.49 -14.41
C GLU A 86 18.77 5.59 -14.07
N GLN A 87 18.53 4.53 -14.85
CA GLN A 87 17.52 3.53 -14.56
C GLN A 87 17.79 2.80 -13.25
N SER A 88 19.07 2.43 -13.03
CA SER A 88 19.50 1.81 -11.77
C SER A 88 19.26 2.74 -10.57
N ASP A 89 19.56 4.03 -10.73
CA ASP A 89 19.33 5.04 -9.69
C ASP A 89 17.85 5.20 -9.35
N LEU A 90 16.97 5.16 -10.37
CA LEU A 90 15.52 5.19 -10.15
C LEU A 90 15.05 3.97 -9.33
N LYS A 91 15.55 2.79 -9.66
CA LYS A 91 15.23 1.56 -8.93
C LYS A 91 15.67 1.64 -7.47
N LYS A 92 16.88 2.15 -7.23
CA LYS A 92 17.42 2.31 -5.88
C LYS A 92 16.58 3.31 -5.07
N THR A 93 16.25 4.45 -5.66
CA THR A 93 15.41 5.47 -5.03
C THR A 93 14.04 4.93 -4.68
N PHE A 94 13.41 4.21 -5.60
CA PHE A 94 12.10 3.59 -5.36
C PHE A 94 12.18 2.50 -4.29
N ALA A 95 13.23 1.70 -4.28
CA ALA A 95 13.43 0.66 -3.27
C ALA A 95 13.55 1.25 -1.85
N VAL A 96 14.29 2.35 -1.69
CA VAL A 96 14.41 3.06 -0.42
C VAL A 96 13.05 3.62 0.01
N PHE A 97 12.35 4.27 -0.90
CA PHE A 97 11.01 4.82 -0.67
C PHE A 97 10.02 3.74 -0.22
N SER A 98 10.01 2.59 -0.91
CA SER A 98 9.14 1.47 -0.59
C SER A 98 9.45 0.87 0.80
N ARG A 99 10.73 0.73 1.15
CA ARG A 99 11.13 0.26 2.48
C ARG A 99 10.69 1.21 3.58
N GLU A 100 10.80 2.50 3.35
CA GLU A 100 10.32 3.51 4.31
C GLU A 100 8.80 3.47 4.48
N ASN A 101 8.07 3.29 3.38
CA ASN A 101 6.62 3.12 3.42
C ASN A 101 6.22 1.89 4.23
N LYS A 102 6.93 0.78 4.03
CA LYS A 102 6.70 -0.44 4.79
C LYS A 102 6.97 -0.23 6.28
N LYS A 103 8.06 0.44 6.63
CA LYS A 103 8.39 0.74 8.02
C LYS A 103 7.32 1.61 8.69
N ARG A 104 6.84 2.63 8.00
CA ARG A 104 5.76 3.50 8.50
C ARG A 104 4.46 2.74 8.70
N ARG A 105 4.13 1.86 7.75
CA ARG A 105 2.96 0.99 7.87
C ARG A 105 3.08 0.06 9.07
N ASP A 106 4.21 -0.64 9.18
CA ASP A 106 4.45 -1.60 10.27
C ASP A 106 4.39 -0.92 11.62
N LYS A 107 4.99 0.26 11.75
CA LYS A 107 4.94 1.06 12.97
C LYS A 107 3.52 1.50 13.31
N ARG A 108 2.76 1.97 12.33
CA ARG A 108 1.37 2.37 12.52
C ARG A 108 0.51 1.21 13.01
N LEU A 109 0.69 0.03 12.42
CA LEU A 109 -0.04 -1.18 12.82
C LEU A 109 0.35 -1.63 14.23
N GLU A 110 1.62 -1.58 14.56
CA GLU A 110 2.12 -1.91 15.90
C GLU A 110 1.55 -0.94 16.94
N ASP A 111 1.59 0.37 16.66
CA ASP A 111 1.04 1.40 17.56
C ASP A 111 -0.48 1.19 17.75
N ALA A 112 -1.20 0.85 16.69
CA ALA A 112 -2.63 0.55 16.76
C ALA A 112 -2.91 -0.69 17.60
N MET A 113 -2.10 -1.74 17.45
CA MET A 113 -2.22 -2.95 18.28
C MET A 113 -1.96 -2.66 19.75
N GLN A 114 -0.92 -1.89 20.06
CA GLN A 114 -0.61 -1.48 21.44
C GLN A 114 -1.73 -0.65 22.05
N ALA A 115 -2.31 0.26 21.27
CA ALA A 115 -3.44 1.08 21.71
C ALA A 115 -4.68 0.22 22.03
N LYS A 116 -4.98 -0.77 21.19
CA LYS A 116 -6.07 -1.73 21.44
C LYS A 116 -5.83 -2.56 22.69
N GLN A 117 -4.61 -3.04 22.86
CA GLN A 117 -4.20 -3.81 24.04
C GLN A 117 -4.39 -2.98 25.33
N ALA A 118 -3.90 -1.75 25.32
CA ALA A 118 -4.04 -0.84 26.46
C ALA A 118 -5.48 -0.53 26.79
N ALA A 119 -6.33 -0.32 25.76
CA ALA A 119 -7.75 -0.10 25.93
C ALA A 119 -8.46 -1.33 26.52
N PHE A 120 -8.11 -2.51 26.05
CA PHE A 120 -8.64 -3.77 26.55
C PHE A 120 -8.26 -3.97 28.03
N GLU A 121 -7.00 -3.74 28.40
CA GLU A 121 -6.54 -3.87 29.77
C GLU A 121 -7.24 -2.89 30.71
N ARG A 122 -7.47 -1.66 30.27
CA ARG A 122 -8.23 -0.66 31.06
C ARG A 122 -9.67 -1.13 31.30
N LYS A 123 -10.35 -1.61 30.28
CA LYS A 123 -11.72 -2.14 30.41
C LYS A 123 -11.75 -3.35 31.36
N LYS A 124 -10.79 -4.24 31.23
CA LYS A 124 -10.67 -5.40 32.11
C LYS A 124 -10.54 -4.99 33.57
N LYS A 125 -9.68 -4.00 33.86
CA LYS A 125 -9.51 -3.48 35.22
C LYS A 125 -10.79 -2.84 35.78
N GLU A 126 -11.51 -2.08 34.95
CA GLU A 126 -12.80 -1.50 35.37
C GLU A 126 -13.85 -2.58 35.71
N LEU A 127 -13.92 -3.62 34.90
CA LEU A 127 -14.83 -4.74 35.14
C LEU A 127 -14.49 -5.51 36.42
N LEU A 128 -13.21 -5.64 36.74
CA LEU A 128 -12.77 -6.33 37.94
C LEU A 128 -12.99 -5.51 39.23
N LYS A 129 -13.18 -4.20 39.12
CA LYS A 129 -13.48 -3.32 40.26
C LYS A 129 -14.95 -3.27 40.65
N ARG A 130 -15.83 -3.84 39.86
CA ARG A 130 -17.29 -3.86 40.14
C ARG A 130 -17.69 -5.00 41.05
#